data_bacc417c2a798bb24fdc6debf8f5aa28
#
_entry.id   bacc417c2a798bb24fdc6debf8f5aa28
#
_cell.length_a   1.000
_cell.length_b   1.000
_cell.length_c   1.000
_cell.angle_alpha   90.00
_cell.angle_beta   90.00
_cell.angle_gamma   90.00
#
_symmetry.space_group_name_H-M   'P 1'
#
loop_
_entity.id
_entity.type
_entity.pdbx_description
1 polymer ?
#
loop_
_entity_poly.entity_id
_entity_poly.type
_entity_poly.pdbx_seq_one_letter_code
_entity_poly.pdbx_strand_id
1 'polypeptide(L)'
;MIWEKKKILEHLADEYLHAKYPKAKAIHLKEYRKVFGDGYKPLLQKDYGLSNDCTLTALTTIIAGSLNEEPQKVYDVVEKYAKQYGFKGKGTLPIFIKCIFDKTLKEFGINVKTKSGYLKCIGYDFDMMRNLIDENVPMVLSINKDGRNYYNNHSITVIGYLIYQVDDALEPMLLVYDNWNTVPCVVDYKALSMISSINYMG
;
A
#
# COMPACT_ATOMS: atom_id res chain seq x y z
N MET A 1 -2.09 7.80 -25.50
CA MET A 1 -1.85 6.41 -25.03
C MET A 1 -2.07 6.43 -23.54
N ILE A 2 -3.09 5.71 -23.04
CA ILE A 2 -3.56 5.86 -21.65
C ILE A 2 -2.70 4.98 -20.75
N TRP A 3 -1.55 5.47 -20.31
CA TRP A 3 -0.70 4.80 -19.32
C TRP A 3 -1.31 4.77 -17.91
N GLU A 4 -2.23 5.68 -17.63
CA GLU A 4 -2.90 5.84 -16.32
C GLU A 4 -3.61 4.58 -15.81
N LYS A 5 -3.89 3.62 -16.68
CA LYS A 5 -4.56 2.35 -16.33
C LYS A 5 -3.66 1.12 -16.43
N LYS A 6 -2.35 1.28 -16.55
CA LYS A 6 -1.42 0.15 -16.56
C LYS A 6 -0.75 0.01 -15.21
N LYS A 7 -0.56 -1.24 -14.82
CA LYS A 7 0.27 -1.62 -13.70
C LYS A 7 1.74 -1.29 -14.04
N ILE A 8 2.40 -0.63 -13.12
CA ILE A 8 3.78 -0.21 -13.27
C ILE A 8 4.63 -1.07 -12.34
N LEU A 9 5.43 -1.98 -12.88
CA LEU A 9 6.47 -2.67 -12.12
C LEU A 9 7.55 -1.65 -11.73
N GLU A 10 8.24 -1.89 -10.61
CA GLU A 10 9.27 -0.95 -10.10
C GLU A 10 10.30 -0.58 -11.17
N HIS A 11 10.83 -1.57 -11.90
CA HIS A 11 11.83 -1.36 -12.95
C HIS A 11 11.29 -0.63 -14.22
N LEU A 12 9.97 -0.44 -14.34
CA LEU A 12 9.35 0.29 -15.45
C LEU A 12 8.93 1.72 -15.06
N ALA A 13 9.33 2.20 -13.88
CA ALA A 13 8.96 3.53 -13.40
C ALA A 13 9.48 4.64 -14.34
N ASP A 14 10.71 4.50 -14.82
CA ASP A 14 11.33 5.45 -15.78
C ASP A 14 10.54 5.50 -17.09
N GLU A 15 10.21 4.35 -17.68
CA GLU A 15 9.44 4.27 -18.92
C GLU A 15 8.05 4.89 -18.77
N TYR A 16 7.41 4.66 -17.61
CA TYR A 16 6.13 5.28 -17.30
C TYR A 16 6.24 6.80 -17.30
N LEU A 17 7.27 7.36 -16.64
CA LEU A 17 7.44 8.81 -16.55
C LEU A 17 7.80 9.43 -17.90
N HIS A 18 8.65 8.79 -18.70
CA HIS A 18 8.92 9.24 -20.08
C HIS A 18 7.66 9.26 -20.93
N ALA A 19 6.78 8.29 -20.77
CA ALA A 19 5.51 8.27 -21.48
C ALA A 19 4.49 9.28 -20.95
N LYS A 20 4.50 9.56 -19.62
CA LYS A 20 3.65 10.58 -18.98
C LYS A 20 4.10 11.99 -19.35
N TYR A 21 5.41 12.20 -19.49
CA TYR A 21 6.03 13.49 -19.77
C TYR A 21 6.89 13.47 -21.06
N PRO A 22 6.27 13.28 -22.25
CA PRO A 22 7.01 13.08 -23.51
C PRO A 22 7.79 14.31 -23.98
N LYS A 23 7.59 15.46 -23.36
CA LYS A 23 8.30 16.71 -23.68
C LYS A 23 9.32 17.11 -22.59
N ALA A 24 9.47 16.32 -21.54
CA ALA A 24 10.46 16.58 -20.51
C ALA A 24 11.87 16.50 -21.09
N LYS A 25 12.73 17.42 -20.70
CA LYS A 25 14.13 17.47 -21.11
C LYS A 25 15.00 16.54 -20.28
N ALA A 26 14.63 16.34 -19.00
CA ALA A 26 15.33 15.48 -18.08
C ALA A 26 14.34 14.76 -17.14
N ILE A 27 14.55 13.46 -16.96
CA ILE A 27 13.86 12.64 -15.97
C ILE A 27 14.92 11.81 -15.27
N HIS A 28 15.05 11.93 -13.95
CA HIS A 28 16.00 11.14 -13.18
C HIS A 28 15.49 10.85 -11.78
N LEU A 29 15.82 9.68 -11.27
CA LEU A 29 15.53 9.28 -9.90
C LEU A 29 16.35 10.13 -8.93
N LYS A 30 15.68 10.85 -8.02
CA LYS A 30 16.33 11.72 -7.03
C LYS A 30 16.45 11.04 -5.68
N GLU A 31 15.42 10.30 -5.29
CA GLU A 31 15.35 9.65 -4.00
C GLU A 31 14.63 8.30 -4.09
N TYR A 32 15.15 7.32 -3.38
CA TYR A 32 14.55 5.99 -3.25
C TYR A 32 14.67 5.53 -1.80
N ARG A 33 13.57 5.05 -1.23
CA ARG A 33 13.54 4.48 0.10
C ARG A 33 12.59 3.30 0.15
N LYS A 34 13.00 2.26 0.87
CA LYS A 34 12.18 1.09 1.17
C LYS A 34 12.33 0.75 2.65
N VAL A 35 11.27 0.31 3.31
CA VAL A 35 11.32 -0.19 4.68
C VAL A 35 12.33 -1.32 4.79
N PHE A 36 13.12 -1.33 5.85
CA PHE A 36 14.14 -2.33 6.10
C PHE A 36 13.53 -3.59 6.72
N GLY A 37 14.17 -4.73 6.42
CA GLY A 37 13.92 -6.03 7.04
C GLY A 37 13.48 -7.08 6.03
N ASP A 38 14.07 -8.26 6.16
CA ASP A 38 13.70 -9.45 5.36
C ASP A 38 12.30 -9.99 5.68
N GLY A 39 11.66 -9.44 6.74
CA GLY A 39 10.33 -9.83 7.17
C GLY A 39 9.20 -9.40 6.23
N TYR A 40 9.37 -8.26 5.52
CA TYR A 40 8.33 -7.76 4.61
C TYR A 40 8.47 -8.41 3.23
N LYS A 41 7.81 -9.55 3.06
CA LYS A 41 7.76 -10.27 1.79
C LYS A 41 6.41 -10.06 1.10
N PRO A 42 6.36 -10.05 -0.25
CA PRO A 42 5.10 -9.99 -0.96
C PRO A 42 4.27 -11.25 -0.68
N LEU A 43 3.08 -11.07 -0.16
CA LEU A 43 2.10 -12.13 0.00
C LEU A 43 1.06 -12.03 -1.11
N LEU A 44 0.62 -13.16 -1.63
CA LEU A 44 -0.31 -13.20 -2.76
C LEU A 44 -1.69 -13.63 -2.29
N GLN A 45 -2.73 -12.92 -2.72
CA GLN A 45 -4.12 -13.28 -2.41
C GLN A 45 -4.46 -14.72 -2.78
N LYS A 46 -3.98 -15.19 -3.94
CA LYS A 46 -4.24 -16.56 -4.41
C LYS A 46 -3.76 -17.66 -3.44
N ASP A 47 -2.81 -17.36 -2.56
CA ASP A 47 -2.24 -18.35 -1.63
C ASP A 47 -3.16 -18.61 -0.43
N TYR A 48 -4.15 -17.72 -0.18
CA TYR A 48 -5.10 -17.80 0.93
C TYR A 48 -6.49 -18.31 0.53
N GLY A 49 -6.75 -18.47 -0.76
CA GLY A 49 -7.95 -19.14 -1.28
C GLY A 49 -9.26 -18.36 -1.20
N LEU A 50 -9.23 -17.11 -0.73
CA LEU A 50 -10.41 -16.24 -0.71
C LEU A 50 -10.38 -15.25 -1.88
N SER A 51 -11.54 -14.96 -2.42
CA SER A 51 -11.71 -13.86 -3.37
C SER A 51 -11.92 -12.54 -2.62
N ASN A 52 -11.38 -11.44 -3.17
CA ASN A 52 -11.53 -10.08 -2.64
C ASN A 52 -10.95 -9.85 -1.23
N ASP A 53 -9.92 -10.58 -0.85
CA ASP A 53 -9.23 -10.50 0.43
C ASP A 53 -7.99 -9.58 0.42
N CYS A 54 -7.89 -8.68 -0.54
CA CYS A 54 -6.75 -7.77 -0.70
C CYS A 54 -6.38 -7.02 0.60
N THR A 55 -7.37 -6.58 1.37
CA THR A 55 -7.14 -5.92 2.66
C THR A 55 -6.56 -6.90 3.68
N LEU A 56 -7.06 -8.14 3.72
CA LEU A 56 -6.57 -9.15 4.65
C LEU A 56 -5.10 -9.49 4.33
N THR A 57 -4.80 -9.70 3.06
CA THR A 57 -3.44 -9.97 2.59
C THR A 57 -2.49 -8.80 2.89
N ALA A 58 -2.91 -7.55 2.66
CA ALA A 58 -2.10 -6.37 2.96
C ALA A 58 -1.82 -6.22 4.48
N LEU A 59 -2.84 -6.42 5.33
CA LEU A 59 -2.67 -6.42 6.78
C LEU A 59 -1.74 -7.54 7.24
N THR A 60 -1.90 -8.75 6.67
CA THR A 60 -1.03 -9.88 6.96
C THR A 60 0.42 -9.58 6.61
N THR A 61 0.67 -8.99 5.44
CA THR A 61 2.03 -8.59 5.01
C THR A 61 2.69 -7.67 6.05
N ILE A 62 1.97 -6.66 6.54
CA ILE A 62 2.50 -5.73 7.54
C ILE A 62 2.72 -6.41 8.88
N ILE A 63 1.73 -7.12 9.40
CA ILE A 63 1.78 -7.69 10.74
C ILE A 63 2.81 -8.82 10.80
N ALA A 64 2.79 -9.74 9.83
CA ALA A 64 3.76 -10.83 9.77
C ALA A 64 5.19 -10.30 9.65
N GLY A 65 5.41 -9.30 8.78
CA GLY A 65 6.73 -8.68 8.62
C GLY A 65 7.21 -7.93 9.86
N SER A 66 6.31 -7.19 10.53
CA SER A 66 6.66 -6.42 11.73
C SER A 66 6.95 -7.30 12.94
N LEU A 67 6.26 -8.43 13.07
CA LEU A 67 6.37 -9.33 14.23
C LEU A 67 7.29 -10.52 13.97
N ASN A 68 7.77 -10.69 12.74
CA ASN A 68 8.47 -11.89 12.26
C ASN A 68 7.67 -13.20 12.56
N GLU A 69 6.35 -13.11 12.34
CA GLU A 69 5.42 -14.22 12.54
C GLU A 69 5.14 -14.97 11.22
N GLU A 70 4.69 -16.20 11.36
CA GLU A 70 4.28 -17.01 10.22
C GLU A 70 3.04 -16.39 9.53
N PRO A 71 3.08 -16.12 8.20
CA PRO A 71 2.03 -15.41 7.51
C PRO A 71 0.65 -16.06 7.60
N GLN A 72 0.57 -17.41 7.52
CA GLN A 72 -0.71 -18.11 7.61
C GLN A 72 -1.38 -17.91 8.97
N LYS A 73 -0.60 -18.00 10.06
CA LYS A 73 -1.09 -17.75 11.42
C LYS A 73 -1.64 -16.33 11.58
N VAL A 74 -0.96 -15.35 10.99
CA VAL A 74 -1.43 -13.95 11.01
C VAL A 74 -2.69 -13.80 10.18
N TYR A 75 -2.73 -14.39 8.98
CA TYR A 75 -3.89 -14.33 8.09
C TYR A 75 -5.16 -14.89 8.75
N ASP A 76 -5.06 -16.03 9.44
CA ASP A 76 -6.19 -16.66 10.13
C ASP A 76 -6.78 -15.73 11.19
N VAL A 77 -5.95 -14.99 11.92
CA VAL A 77 -6.39 -14.02 12.92
C VAL A 77 -6.99 -12.77 12.26
N VAL A 78 -6.38 -12.26 11.18
CA VAL A 78 -6.94 -11.14 10.40
C VAL A 78 -8.31 -11.52 9.84
N GLU A 79 -8.46 -12.71 9.26
CA GLU A 79 -9.71 -13.21 8.71
C GLU A 79 -10.80 -13.36 9.79
N LYS A 80 -10.43 -13.92 10.94
CA LYS A 80 -11.33 -14.04 12.12
C LYS A 80 -11.95 -12.69 12.48
N TYR A 81 -11.14 -11.65 12.58
CA TYR A 81 -11.64 -10.31 12.91
C TYR A 81 -12.36 -9.64 11.73
N ALA A 82 -11.89 -9.84 10.51
CA ALA A 82 -12.59 -9.32 9.32
C ALA A 82 -14.02 -9.85 9.21
N LYS A 83 -14.23 -11.14 9.49
CA LYS A 83 -15.58 -11.75 9.53
C LYS A 83 -16.48 -11.10 10.59
N GLN A 84 -15.96 -10.69 11.74
CA GLN A 84 -16.72 -9.97 12.77
C GLN A 84 -17.20 -8.59 12.29
N TYR A 85 -16.42 -7.94 11.41
CA TYR A 85 -16.75 -6.64 10.82
C TYR A 85 -17.41 -6.75 9.43
N GLY A 86 -18.02 -7.88 9.12
CA GLY A 86 -18.87 -8.04 7.94
C GLY A 86 -18.15 -8.46 6.66
N PHE A 87 -16.89 -8.89 6.74
CA PHE A 87 -16.24 -9.53 5.60
C PHE A 87 -16.96 -10.85 5.26
N LYS A 88 -17.50 -10.93 4.05
CA LYS A 88 -18.24 -12.11 3.52
C LYS A 88 -17.71 -12.50 2.13
N GLY A 89 -16.38 -12.35 1.89
CA GLY A 89 -15.79 -12.61 0.59
C GLY A 89 -16.06 -11.51 -0.47
N LYS A 90 -16.64 -10.38 -0.07
CA LYS A 90 -16.94 -9.23 -0.96
C LYS A 90 -16.02 -8.02 -0.76
N GLY A 91 -14.87 -8.23 -0.08
CA GLY A 91 -13.95 -7.18 0.31
C GLY A 91 -14.24 -6.61 1.69
N THR A 92 -13.34 -5.74 2.15
CA THR A 92 -13.40 -5.06 3.46
C THR A 92 -13.65 -3.58 3.25
N LEU A 93 -14.63 -3.02 3.92
CA LEU A 93 -14.85 -1.57 3.88
C LEU A 93 -13.71 -0.85 4.60
N PRO A 94 -13.18 0.26 4.06
CA PRO A 94 -12.05 1.00 4.64
C PRO A 94 -12.24 1.38 6.11
N ILE A 95 -13.47 1.71 6.50
CA ILE A 95 -13.80 2.09 7.88
C ILE A 95 -13.51 0.99 8.92
N PHE A 96 -13.48 -0.28 8.52
CA PHE A 96 -13.24 -1.41 9.43
C PHE A 96 -11.78 -1.83 9.48
N ILE A 97 -10.92 -1.36 8.55
CA ILE A 97 -9.51 -1.78 8.46
C ILE A 97 -8.78 -1.51 9.78
N LYS A 98 -8.95 -0.30 10.34
CA LYS A 98 -8.34 0.07 11.62
C LYS A 98 -8.77 -0.88 12.75
N CYS A 99 -10.05 -1.20 12.84
CA CYS A 99 -10.57 -2.09 13.90
C CYS A 99 -10.01 -3.51 13.78
N ILE A 100 -9.93 -4.04 12.56
CA ILE A 100 -9.34 -5.35 12.28
C ILE A 100 -7.87 -5.35 12.66
N PHE A 101 -7.14 -4.32 12.27
CA PHE A 101 -5.72 -4.15 12.55
C PHE A 101 -5.45 -4.12 14.07
N ASP A 102 -6.15 -3.23 14.81
CA ASP A 102 -6.02 -3.10 16.27
C ASP A 102 -6.31 -4.44 17.00
N LYS A 103 -7.37 -5.14 16.58
CA LYS A 103 -7.75 -6.42 17.18
C LYS A 103 -6.73 -7.51 16.91
N THR A 104 -6.21 -7.57 15.68
CA THR A 104 -5.17 -8.53 15.30
C THR A 104 -3.89 -8.31 16.10
N LEU A 105 -3.40 -7.07 16.18
CA LEU A 105 -2.21 -6.74 16.96
C LEU A 105 -2.38 -7.11 18.43
N LYS A 106 -3.56 -6.82 19.01
CA LYS A 106 -3.86 -7.18 20.40
C LYS A 106 -3.82 -8.70 20.65
N GLU A 107 -4.28 -9.52 19.68
CA GLU A 107 -4.22 -10.98 19.80
C GLU A 107 -2.79 -11.51 19.81
N PHE A 108 -1.87 -10.82 19.13
CA PHE A 108 -0.42 -11.06 19.21
C PHE A 108 0.28 -10.40 20.39
N GLY A 109 -0.46 -9.86 21.35
CA GLY A 109 0.10 -9.22 22.55
C GLY A 109 0.68 -7.82 22.30
N ILE A 110 0.46 -7.23 21.14
CA ILE A 110 0.98 -5.92 20.77
C ILE A 110 -0.03 -4.85 21.14
N ASN A 111 0.37 -3.97 22.05
CA ASN A 111 -0.48 -2.87 22.54
C ASN A 111 -0.12 -1.53 21.86
N VAL A 112 -0.06 -1.54 20.52
CA VAL A 112 0.13 -0.34 19.70
C VAL A 112 -1.21 0.06 19.10
N LYS A 113 -1.52 1.35 19.09
CA LYS A 113 -2.70 1.87 18.42
C LYS A 113 -2.37 2.11 16.96
N THR A 114 -3.25 1.65 16.07
CA THR A 114 -3.14 2.00 14.67
C THR A 114 -3.77 3.36 14.39
N LYS A 115 -3.31 4.02 13.33
CA LYS A 115 -3.85 5.28 12.82
C LYS A 115 -4.46 5.05 11.45
N SER A 116 -5.44 5.85 11.10
CA SER A 116 -6.08 5.83 9.79
C SER A 116 -6.49 7.23 9.33
N GLY A 117 -6.46 7.47 8.03
CA GLY A 117 -6.90 8.73 7.44
C GLY A 117 -7.10 8.63 5.94
N TYR A 118 -7.69 9.66 5.36
CA TYR A 118 -7.88 9.79 3.92
C TYR A 118 -6.75 10.61 3.31
N LEU A 119 -6.22 10.17 2.17
CA LEU A 119 -5.13 10.86 1.48
C LEU A 119 -5.52 12.29 1.08
N LYS A 120 -4.50 13.15 1.02
CA LYS A 120 -4.63 14.56 0.64
C LYS A 120 -5.56 15.38 1.56
N CYS A 121 -5.97 14.80 2.70
CA CYS A 121 -6.54 15.55 3.81
C CYS A 121 -5.42 16.10 4.70
N ILE A 122 -5.75 17.05 5.58
CA ILE A 122 -4.77 17.66 6.49
C ILE A 122 -4.04 16.57 7.30
N GLY A 123 -2.70 16.56 7.19
CA GLY A 123 -1.84 15.60 7.88
C GLY A 123 -1.78 14.20 7.27
N TYR A 124 -2.37 13.99 6.07
CA TYR A 124 -2.34 12.71 5.34
C TYR A 124 -1.90 12.93 3.89
N ASP A 125 -0.74 13.52 3.70
CA ASP A 125 -0.11 13.83 2.43
C ASP A 125 1.09 12.90 2.13
N PHE A 126 1.81 13.20 1.05
CA PHE A 126 2.99 12.44 0.68
C PHE A 126 4.12 12.57 1.70
N ASP A 127 4.32 13.76 2.27
CA ASP A 127 5.40 13.99 3.24
C ASP A 127 5.19 13.19 4.52
N MET A 128 3.95 13.05 4.99
CA MET A 128 3.62 12.16 6.10
C MET A 128 3.93 10.69 5.76
N MET A 129 3.53 10.22 4.57
CA MET A 129 3.83 8.85 4.14
C MET A 129 5.34 8.61 4.02
N ARG A 130 6.07 9.58 3.49
CA ARG A 130 7.53 9.57 3.39
C ARG A 130 8.16 9.42 4.77
N ASN A 131 7.78 10.26 5.74
CA ASN A 131 8.29 10.22 7.10
C ASN A 131 8.05 8.86 7.77
N LEU A 132 6.86 8.27 7.60
CA LEU A 132 6.56 6.92 8.12
C LEU A 132 7.49 5.86 7.50
N ILE A 133 7.72 5.90 6.19
CA ILE A 133 8.65 4.98 5.52
C ILE A 133 10.08 5.18 6.02
N ASP A 134 10.51 6.43 6.25
CA ASP A 134 11.83 6.75 6.79
C ASP A 134 12.02 6.20 8.22
N GLU A 135 10.91 6.11 8.99
CA GLU A 135 10.82 5.47 10.31
C GLU A 135 10.59 3.95 10.23
N ASN A 136 10.65 3.35 9.04
CA ASN A 136 10.38 1.93 8.75
C ASN A 136 8.95 1.48 9.10
N VAL A 137 7.97 2.35 8.97
CA VAL A 137 6.56 2.05 9.20
C VAL A 137 5.85 1.83 7.85
N PRO A 138 5.59 0.59 7.44
CA PRO A 138 4.78 0.31 6.25
C PRO A 138 3.31 0.61 6.54
N MET A 139 2.51 0.78 5.47
CA MET A 139 1.11 1.11 5.62
C MET A 139 0.20 0.38 4.61
N VAL A 140 -1.05 0.14 5.00
CA VAL A 140 -2.09 -0.32 4.07
C VAL A 140 -2.67 0.90 3.36
N LEU A 141 -2.62 0.90 2.04
CA LEU A 141 -3.27 1.88 1.18
C LEU A 141 -4.50 1.23 0.52
N SER A 142 -5.67 1.74 0.80
CA SER A 142 -6.92 1.33 0.14
C SER A 142 -7.27 2.35 -0.93
N ILE A 143 -7.23 1.90 -2.19
CA ILE A 143 -7.48 2.71 -3.37
C ILE A 143 -8.93 2.51 -3.80
N ASN A 144 -9.72 3.57 -3.74
CA ASN A 144 -11.09 3.55 -4.22
C ASN A 144 -11.17 3.75 -5.74
N LYS A 145 -12.26 3.31 -6.32
CA LYS A 145 -12.52 3.43 -7.75
C LYS A 145 -12.75 4.90 -8.14
N ASP A 146 -11.77 5.49 -8.83
CA ASP A 146 -11.90 6.85 -9.37
C ASP A 146 -11.57 6.96 -10.86
N GLY A 147 -11.23 5.83 -11.48
CA GLY A 147 -10.95 5.73 -12.92
C GLY A 147 -9.57 6.25 -13.37
N ARG A 148 -8.76 6.83 -12.46
CA ARG A 148 -7.44 7.40 -12.77
C ARG A 148 -6.28 6.43 -12.51
N ASN A 149 -6.50 5.41 -11.67
CA ASN A 149 -5.50 4.45 -11.27
C ASN A 149 -5.76 3.07 -11.87
N TYR A 150 -4.70 2.24 -12.00
CA TYR A 150 -4.82 0.83 -12.35
C TYR A 150 -5.63 0.06 -11.29
N TYR A 151 -5.36 0.34 -10.01
CA TYR A 151 -6.03 -0.32 -8.91
C TYR A 151 -7.39 0.33 -8.64
N ASN A 152 -8.43 -0.49 -8.65
CA ASN A 152 -9.80 -0.06 -8.37
C ASN A 152 -10.38 -0.89 -7.23
N ASN A 153 -10.83 -0.25 -6.14
CA ASN A 153 -11.35 -0.92 -4.95
C ASN A 153 -10.37 -2.01 -4.45
N HIS A 154 -9.12 -1.63 -4.29
CA HIS A 154 -8.05 -2.55 -3.95
C HIS A 154 -7.20 -2.02 -2.80
N SER A 155 -6.80 -2.91 -1.89
CA SER A 155 -5.89 -2.60 -0.80
C SER A 155 -4.52 -3.20 -1.07
N ILE A 156 -3.48 -2.41 -0.89
CA ILE A 156 -2.08 -2.75 -1.16
C ILE A 156 -1.21 -2.35 0.03
N THR A 157 -0.02 -2.91 0.11
CA THR A 157 0.96 -2.56 1.15
C THR A 157 1.97 -1.57 0.59
N VAL A 158 2.02 -0.36 1.15
CA VAL A 158 3.08 0.61 0.84
C VAL A 158 4.30 0.25 1.66
N ILE A 159 5.41 0.02 0.96
CA ILE A 159 6.70 -0.41 1.53
C ILE A 159 7.84 0.56 1.23
N GLY A 160 7.56 1.64 0.51
CA GLY A 160 8.59 2.58 0.13
C GLY A 160 8.06 3.71 -0.75
N TYR A 161 8.99 4.52 -1.22
CA TYR A 161 8.72 5.59 -2.17
C TYR A 161 9.89 5.80 -3.13
N LEU A 162 9.57 6.43 -4.27
CA LEU A 162 10.52 6.98 -5.23
C LEU A 162 10.14 8.44 -5.48
N ILE A 163 11.12 9.31 -5.55
CA ILE A 163 10.92 10.70 -5.97
C ILE A 163 11.76 10.93 -7.22
N TYR A 164 11.10 11.23 -8.31
CA TYR A 164 11.73 11.61 -9.55
C TYR A 164 11.77 13.13 -9.70
N GLN A 165 12.84 13.62 -10.28
CA GLN A 165 12.92 14.97 -10.81
C GLN A 165 12.54 14.90 -12.30
N VAL A 166 11.50 15.61 -12.69
CA VAL A 166 11.06 15.78 -14.09
C VAL A 166 11.17 17.26 -14.41
N ASP A 167 12.20 17.64 -15.13
CA ASP A 167 12.63 19.05 -15.30
C ASP A 167 12.74 19.74 -13.91
N ASP A 168 11.91 20.76 -13.63
CA ASP A 168 11.91 21.49 -12.36
C ASP A 168 10.87 20.93 -11.35
N ALA A 169 10.12 19.88 -11.68
CA ALA A 169 9.05 19.33 -10.84
C ALA A 169 9.45 18.01 -10.16
N LEU A 170 8.92 17.80 -8.95
CA LEU A 170 9.03 16.51 -8.27
C LEU A 170 7.81 15.64 -8.57
N GLU A 171 8.08 14.38 -8.90
CA GLU A 171 7.08 13.35 -9.18
C GLU A 171 7.21 12.22 -8.14
N PRO A 172 6.39 12.26 -7.08
CA PRO A 172 6.39 11.22 -6.05
C PRO A 172 5.64 9.97 -6.51
N MET A 173 6.25 8.82 -6.27
CA MET A 173 5.68 7.49 -6.49
C MET A 173 5.78 6.66 -5.21
N LEU A 174 4.81 5.81 -4.98
CA LEU A 174 4.82 4.86 -3.87
C LEU A 174 5.30 3.50 -4.36
N LEU A 175 6.23 2.89 -3.62
CA LEU A 175 6.64 1.50 -3.83
C LEU A 175 5.71 0.59 -3.02
N VAL A 176 5.13 -0.42 -3.68
CA VAL A 176 4.07 -1.22 -3.08
C VAL A 176 4.21 -2.72 -3.37
N TYR A 177 3.70 -3.54 -2.45
CA TYR A 177 3.26 -4.90 -2.74
C TYR A 177 1.77 -4.89 -3.03
N ASP A 178 1.40 -5.34 -4.21
CA ASP A 178 0.02 -5.23 -4.72
C ASP A 178 -0.83 -6.48 -4.48
N ASN A 179 -0.30 -7.46 -3.77
CA ASN A 179 -0.92 -8.74 -3.42
C ASN A 179 -1.22 -9.66 -4.64
N TRP A 180 -0.78 -9.28 -5.83
CA TRP A 180 -0.94 -10.06 -7.07
C TRP A 180 0.38 -10.48 -7.68
N ASN A 181 1.50 -9.83 -7.27
CA ASN A 181 2.83 -10.08 -7.79
C ASN A 181 3.83 -10.33 -6.68
N THR A 182 4.86 -11.10 -7.05
CA THR A 182 6.01 -11.38 -6.18
C THR A 182 7.08 -10.29 -6.22
N VAL A 183 6.93 -9.31 -7.13
CA VAL A 183 7.85 -8.19 -7.27
C VAL A 183 7.14 -6.90 -6.90
N PRO A 184 7.86 -5.89 -6.38
CA PRO A 184 7.28 -4.59 -6.09
C PRO A 184 6.72 -3.91 -7.35
N CYS A 185 5.67 -3.13 -7.14
CA CYS A 185 5.07 -2.25 -8.14
C CYS A 185 5.18 -0.81 -7.67
N VAL A 186 4.95 0.14 -8.57
CA VAL A 186 4.87 1.55 -8.20
C VAL A 186 3.49 2.12 -8.49
N VAL A 187 3.09 3.07 -7.67
CA VAL A 187 1.83 3.81 -7.80
C VAL A 187 2.16 5.29 -7.87
N ASP A 188 1.71 5.95 -8.91
CA ASP A 188 1.81 7.40 -9.04
C ASP A 188 0.95 8.07 -7.95
N TYR A 189 1.60 8.73 -6.99
CA TYR A 189 0.91 9.39 -5.88
C TYR A 189 -0.06 10.47 -6.37
N LYS A 190 0.28 11.22 -7.42
CA LYS A 190 -0.57 12.27 -7.96
C LYS A 190 -1.86 11.73 -8.58
N ALA A 191 -1.83 10.48 -9.06
CA ALA A 191 -3.00 9.80 -9.61
C ALA A 191 -3.94 9.21 -8.54
N LEU A 192 -3.54 9.20 -7.26
CA LEU A 192 -4.40 8.73 -6.17
C LEU A 192 -5.52 9.76 -5.87
N SER A 193 -6.69 9.24 -5.56
CA SER A 193 -7.84 10.09 -5.19
C SER A 193 -7.82 10.46 -3.70
N MET A 194 -8.50 11.55 -3.36
CA MET A 194 -8.69 12.01 -1.98
C MET A 194 -9.50 11.03 -1.13
N ILE A 195 -10.27 10.13 -1.74
CA ILE A 195 -11.03 9.09 -1.03
C ILE A 195 -10.25 7.81 -0.80
N SER A 196 -8.99 7.74 -1.27
CA SER A 196 -8.09 6.66 -0.88
C SER A 196 -7.71 6.83 0.59
N SER A 197 -7.62 5.72 1.33
CA SER A 197 -7.31 5.75 2.77
C SER A 197 -6.05 4.98 3.09
N ILE A 198 -5.38 5.41 4.15
CA ILE A 198 -4.22 4.71 4.70
C ILE A 198 -4.49 4.25 6.13
N ASN A 199 -3.83 3.15 6.51
CA ASN A 199 -3.84 2.60 7.86
C ASN A 199 -2.42 2.11 8.19
N TYR A 200 -1.91 2.47 9.37
CA TYR A 200 -0.55 2.15 9.81
C TYR A 200 -0.44 2.00 11.33
N MET A 201 0.62 1.36 11.80
CA MET A 201 0.98 1.34 13.22
C MET A 201 1.57 2.69 13.61
N GLY A 202 1.06 3.31 14.69
CA GLY A 202 1.44 4.65 15.11
C GLY A 202 1.80 4.76 16.56
#